data_6e54681508b34399c3b10ef6c9ddcaf6
#
_entry.id   6e54681508b34399c3b10ef6c9ddcaf6
#
_cell.length_a   1.000
_cell.length_b   1.000
_cell.length_c   1.000
_cell.angle_alpha   90.00
_cell.angle_beta   90.00
_cell.angle_gamma   90.00
#
_symmetry.space_group_name_H-M   'P 1'
#
loop_
_entity.id
_entity.type
_entity.pdbx_description
1 polymer ?
#
loop_
_entity_poly.entity_id
_entity_poly.type
_entity_poly.pdbx_seq_one_letter_code
_entity_poly.pdbx_strand_id
1 'polypeptide(L)'
;MILVFGKTGQVATELQRSVDVLALGRDQVDLSNPVACVQAIRASAPRAVINAAAYTAVDQAEEDKGLATIINGDAPTAIAQACAEMQIPLVHISTDYVFEGLGEAPWKPGDTTAPQNAYGRSKLAGEEGILGSGATHAILRTSWVVSAHGANFVKTMLRLSETRDTLSIVADQIGGPTPARDIASACLMIAKHLQEDPSKSGTYHYSGAPSVSWADFASEIFAQASLSVTVIPITTGEYPTPTKRPLNSRMDCRTTVSTFGVKQPDWRIGLNEILKELEVTT
;
A
#
# COMPACT_ATOMS: atom_id res chain seq x y z
N MET A 1 15.91 -13.28 -10.20
CA MET A 1 15.92 -12.15 -9.27
C MET A 1 14.77 -11.20 -9.62
N ILE A 2 14.09 -10.67 -8.62
CA ILE A 2 13.05 -9.64 -8.74
C ILE A 2 13.66 -8.31 -8.29
N LEU A 3 13.51 -7.26 -9.09
CA LEU A 3 13.92 -5.91 -8.73
C LEU A 3 12.80 -5.21 -7.96
N VAL A 4 13.12 -4.61 -6.82
CA VAL A 4 12.16 -3.85 -6.00
C VAL A 4 12.61 -2.39 -5.93
N PHE A 5 11.76 -1.47 -6.36
CA PHE A 5 11.91 -0.06 -6.04
C PHE A 5 11.34 0.19 -4.65
N GLY A 6 12.17 0.67 -3.75
CA GLY A 6 11.91 0.83 -2.32
C GLY A 6 12.77 -0.12 -1.48
N LYS A 7 13.26 0.37 -0.33
CA LYS A 7 14.14 -0.39 0.58
C LYS A 7 13.70 -0.28 2.03
N THR A 8 13.34 0.91 2.47
CA THR A 8 13.04 1.23 3.88
C THR A 8 11.55 1.34 4.19
N GLY A 9 10.68 1.30 3.16
CA GLY A 9 9.22 1.30 3.34
C GLY A 9 8.73 -0.04 3.89
N GLN A 10 7.56 -0.03 4.53
CA GLN A 10 6.99 -1.20 5.22
C GLN A 10 6.97 -2.46 4.33
N VAL A 11 6.36 -2.38 3.15
CA VAL A 11 6.26 -3.51 2.23
C VAL A 11 7.62 -3.88 1.63
N ALA A 12 8.45 -2.87 1.31
CA ALA A 12 9.79 -3.12 0.77
C ALA A 12 10.69 -3.87 1.76
N THR A 13 10.58 -3.57 3.06
CA THR A 13 11.29 -4.29 4.12
C THR A 13 10.87 -5.76 4.17
N GLU A 14 9.56 -6.04 4.08
CA GLU A 14 9.05 -7.40 4.06
C GLU A 14 9.47 -8.16 2.78
N LEU A 15 9.49 -7.51 1.62
CA LEU A 15 9.97 -8.11 0.37
C LEU A 15 11.44 -8.56 0.46
N GLN A 16 12.28 -7.85 1.21
CA GLN A 16 13.70 -8.19 1.40
C GLN A 16 13.93 -9.43 2.25
N ARG A 17 12.90 -9.98 2.89
CA ARG A 17 12.97 -11.30 3.55
C ARG A 17 13.05 -12.45 2.52
N SER A 18 12.74 -12.19 1.25
CA SER A 18 12.94 -13.14 0.16
C SER A 18 14.38 -13.08 -0.37
N VAL A 19 15.00 -14.23 -0.51
CA VAL A 19 16.39 -14.37 -0.99
C VAL A 19 16.61 -13.96 -2.44
N ASP A 20 15.55 -13.82 -3.23
CA ASP A 20 15.62 -13.57 -4.67
C ASP A 20 15.17 -12.13 -5.04
N VAL A 21 15.32 -11.21 -4.12
CA VAL A 21 14.94 -9.80 -4.26
C VAL A 21 16.19 -8.90 -4.21
N LEU A 22 16.29 -7.98 -5.16
CA LEU A 22 17.21 -6.84 -5.14
C LEU A 22 16.39 -5.58 -4.86
N ALA A 23 16.48 -5.02 -3.66
CA ALA A 23 15.79 -3.81 -3.26
C ALA A 23 16.69 -2.57 -3.43
N LEU A 24 16.20 -1.57 -4.16
CA LEU A 24 16.90 -0.30 -4.39
C LEU A 24 16.27 0.81 -3.56
N GLY A 25 17.07 1.43 -2.70
CA GLY A 25 16.68 2.60 -1.92
C GLY A 25 16.85 3.91 -2.70
N ARG A 26 16.37 5.02 -2.13
CA ARG A 26 16.49 6.35 -2.72
C ARG A 26 17.93 6.76 -2.94
N ASP A 27 18.86 6.32 -2.09
CA ASP A 27 20.30 6.52 -2.19
C ASP A 27 20.92 5.86 -3.42
N GLN A 28 20.29 4.82 -3.95
CA GLN A 28 20.74 4.07 -5.11
C GLN A 28 19.97 4.50 -6.38
N VAL A 29 18.64 4.64 -6.28
CA VAL A 29 17.76 5.09 -7.36
C VAL A 29 16.61 5.90 -6.78
N ASP A 30 16.60 7.20 -7.05
CA ASP A 30 15.52 8.10 -6.64
C ASP A 30 14.42 8.13 -7.71
N LEU A 31 13.16 7.85 -7.30
CA LEU A 31 12.01 7.91 -8.19
C LEU A 31 11.73 9.34 -8.71
N SER A 32 12.28 10.38 -8.10
CA SER A 32 12.23 11.73 -8.67
C SER A 32 13.02 11.87 -9.97
N ASN A 33 13.81 10.84 -10.32
CA ASN A 33 14.52 10.70 -11.59
C ASN A 33 14.06 9.44 -12.34
N PRO A 34 12.98 9.52 -13.15
CA PRO A 34 12.44 8.37 -13.89
C PRO A 34 13.48 7.70 -14.82
N VAL A 35 14.40 8.48 -15.37
CA VAL A 35 15.48 7.95 -16.26
C VAL A 35 16.40 7.02 -15.48
N ALA A 36 16.75 7.36 -14.25
CA ALA A 36 17.57 6.50 -13.39
C ALA A 36 16.85 5.18 -13.07
N CYS A 37 15.52 5.20 -12.92
CA CYS A 37 14.73 3.98 -12.72
C CYS A 37 14.84 3.04 -13.94
N VAL A 38 14.69 3.58 -15.15
CA VAL A 38 14.84 2.81 -16.40
C VAL A 38 16.24 2.22 -16.53
N GLN A 39 17.27 3.01 -16.24
CA GLN A 39 18.68 2.55 -16.27
C GLN A 39 18.93 1.42 -15.28
N ALA A 40 18.37 1.50 -14.07
CA ALA A 40 18.49 0.45 -13.05
C ALA A 40 17.84 -0.87 -13.49
N ILE A 41 16.65 -0.81 -14.12
CA ILE A 41 15.98 -1.99 -14.68
C ILE A 41 16.85 -2.64 -15.76
N ARG A 42 17.35 -1.85 -16.72
CA ARG A 42 18.19 -2.36 -17.82
C ARG A 42 19.50 -2.95 -17.31
N ALA A 43 20.14 -2.30 -16.34
CA ALA A 43 21.42 -2.75 -15.77
C ALA A 43 21.29 -4.06 -14.97
N SER A 44 20.19 -4.20 -14.21
CA SER A 44 19.98 -5.38 -13.36
C SER A 44 19.35 -6.56 -14.10
N ALA A 45 18.76 -6.35 -15.29
CA ALA A 45 18.09 -7.35 -16.11
C ALA A 45 17.22 -8.34 -15.29
N PRO A 46 16.25 -7.83 -14.52
CA PRO A 46 15.46 -8.66 -13.62
C PRO A 46 14.43 -9.48 -14.38
N ARG A 47 13.92 -10.55 -13.75
CA ARG A 47 12.81 -11.33 -14.34
C ARG A 47 11.42 -10.72 -14.04
N ALA A 48 11.33 -9.80 -13.09
CA ALA A 48 10.13 -9.02 -12.74
C ALA A 48 10.52 -7.79 -11.95
N VAL A 49 9.64 -6.78 -11.96
CA VAL A 49 9.79 -5.56 -11.15
C VAL A 49 8.62 -5.43 -10.18
N ILE A 50 8.90 -5.06 -8.94
CA ILE A 50 7.89 -4.65 -7.96
C ILE A 50 8.17 -3.19 -7.58
N ASN A 51 7.22 -2.30 -7.81
CA ASN A 51 7.30 -0.93 -7.33
C ASN A 51 6.56 -0.79 -6.00
N ALA A 52 7.32 -0.81 -4.90
CA ALA A 52 6.86 -0.64 -3.52
C ALA A 52 7.27 0.74 -2.94
N ALA A 53 7.80 1.65 -3.77
CA ALA A 53 8.13 3.01 -3.40
C ALA A 53 7.06 3.99 -3.88
N ALA A 54 6.80 5.01 -3.08
CA ALA A 54 5.87 6.08 -3.40
C ALA A 54 6.13 7.33 -2.54
N TYR A 55 5.63 8.46 -2.98
CA TYR A 55 5.42 9.64 -2.14
C TYR A 55 4.14 9.41 -1.33
N THR A 56 4.24 9.14 -0.03
CA THR A 56 3.12 8.72 0.82
C THR A 56 2.67 9.75 1.85
N ALA A 57 3.34 10.90 1.92
CA ALA A 57 2.96 11.99 2.82
C ALA A 57 1.74 12.73 2.27
N VAL A 58 0.53 12.21 2.57
CA VAL A 58 -0.75 12.63 1.97
C VAL A 58 -1.01 14.12 2.13
N ASP A 59 -0.77 14.67 3.33
CA ASP A 59 -0.99 16.08 3.61
C ASP A 59 0.06 16.96 2.88
N GLN A 60 1.32 16.56 2.95
CA GLN A 60 2.40 17.28 2.28
C GLN A 60 2.30 17.23 0.73
N ALA A 61 1.63 16.24 0.17
CA ALA A 61 1.39 16.14 -1.27
C ALA A 61 0.56 17.30 -1.83
N GLU A 62 -0.25 18.00 -1.01
CA GLU A 62 -0.98 19.19 -1.45
C GLU A 62 -0.05 20.40 -1.70
N GLU A 63 1.08 20.45 -1.00
CA GLU A 63 2.12 21.47 -1.20
C GLU A 63 3.12 21.03 -2.27
N ASP A 64 3.50 19.74 -2.28
CA ASP A 64 4.52 19.16 -3.16
C ASP A 64 3.92 18.44 -4.39
N LYS A 65 2.83 18.95 -4.97
CA LYS A 65 2.07 18.28 -6.08
C LYS A 65 2.98 17.83 -7.22
N GLY A 66 3.93 18.67 -7.62
CA GLY A 66 4.88 18.36 -8.71
C GLY A 66 5.76 17.17 -8.37
N LEU A 67 6.36 17.15 -7.20
CA LEU A 67 7.20 16.04 -6.73
C LEU A 67 6.39 14.76 -6.54
N ALA A 68 5.21 14.86 -5.96
CA ALA A 68 4.30 13.73 -5.80
C ALA A 68 3.91 13.13 -7.17
N THR A 69 3.65 13.95 -8.18
CA THR A 69 3.34 13.51 -9.56
C THR A 69 4.53 12.82 -10.20
N ILE A 70 5.73 13.35 -10.09
CA ILE A 70 6.93 12.70 -10.63
C ILE A 70 7.14 11.32 -9.99
N ILE A 71 7.10 11.24 -8.67
CA ILE A 71 7.37 9.98 -7.94
C ILE A 71 6.26 8.95 -8.11
N ASN A 72 4.99 9.37 -8.07
CA ASN A 72 3.84 8.47 -8.11
C ASN A 72 3.23 8.30 -9.50
N GLY A 73 3.52 9.20 -10.46
CA GLY A 73 3.00 9.19 -11.82
C GLY A 73 4.09 8.88 -12.86
N ASP A 74 5.05 9.79 -13.03
CA ASP A 74 6.02 9.70 -14.13
C ASP A 74 6.98 8.52 -13.95
N ALA A 75 7.50 8.29 -12.73
CA ALA A 75 8.40 7.17 -12.47
C ALA A 75 7.73 5.81 -12.69
N PRO A 76 6.54 5.50 -12.15
CA PRO A 76 5.82 4.27 -12.47
C PRO A 76 5.53 4.10 -13.95
N THR A 77 5.21 5.17 -14.67
CA THR A 77 5.02 5.16 -16.12
C THR A 77 6.30 4.74 -16.85
N ALA A 78 7.45 5.35 -16.52
CA ALA A 78 8.73 5.03 -17.11
C ALA A 78 9.19 3.60 -16.77
N ILE A 79 8.97 3.16 -15.52
CA ILE A 79 9.22 1.79 -15.08
C ILE A 79 8.41 0.80 -15.92
N ALA A 80 7.11 1.07 -16.12
CA ALA A 80 6.22 0.21 -16.90
C ALA A 80 6.65 0.13 -18.38
N GLN A 81 7.03 1.25 -18.98
CA GLN A 81 7.56 1.27 -20.36
C GLN A 81 8.84 0.44 -20.48
N ALA A 82 9.77 0.55 -19.54
CA ALA A 82 10.98 -0.26 -19.52
C ALA A 82 10.66 -1.76 -19.35
N CYS A 83 9.67 -2.09 -18.50
CA CYS A 83 9.21 -3.48 -18.34
C CYS A 83 8.57 -4.02 -19.64
N ALA A 84 7.80 -3.19 -20.36
CA ALA A 84 7.23 -3.57 -21.65
C ALA A 84 8.31 -3.86 -22.71
N GLU A 85 9.30 -2.97 -22.84
CA GLU A 85 10.45 -3.15 -23.74
C GLU A 85 11.23 -4.45 -23.46
N MET A 86 11.41 -4.77 -22.17
CA MET A 86 12.13 -5.97 -21.74
C MET A 86 11.26 -7.23 -21.64
N GLN A 87 9.96 -7.11 -21.90
CA GLN A 87 8.98 -8.19 -21.78
C GLN A 87 8.96 -8.87 -20.41
N ILE A 88 9.11 -8.07 -19.34
CA ILE A 88 9.06 -8.54 -17.94
C ILE A 88 7.84 -7.93 -17.21
N PRO A 89 7.22 -8.65 -16.27
CA PRO A 89 6.06 -8.15 -15.55
C PRO A 89 6.42 -7.10 -14.51
N LEU A 90 5.47 -6.18 -14.30
CA LEU A 90 5.46 -5.16 -13.25
C LEU A 90 4.34 -5.42 -12.25
N VAL A 91 4.65 -5.44 -10.95
CA VAL A 91 3.67 -5.29 -9.88
C VAL A 91 3.82 -3.89 -9.28
N HIS A 92 2.76 -3.09 -9.32
CA HIS A 92 2.76 -1.73 -8.79
C HIS A 92 1.79 -1.60 -7.62
N ILE A 93 2.27 -1.18 -6.46
CA ILE A 93 1.41 -0.94 -5.29
C ILE A 93 0.75 0.43 -5.43
N SER A 94 -0.59 0.43 -5.44
CA SER A 94 -1.43 1.62 -5.47
C SER A 94 -2.29 1.73 -4.20
N THR A 95 -3.33 2.54 -4.21
CA THR A 95 -4.07 2.98 -3.03
C THR A 95 -5.58 3.07 -3.29
N ASP A 96 -6.37 2.95 -2.23
CA ASP A 96 -7.79 3.28 -2.17
C ASP A 96 -8.09 4.77 -2.40
N TYR A 97 -7.11 5.66 -2.20
CA TYR A 97 -7.25 7.11 -2.43
C TYR A 97 -7.51 7.50 -3.89
N VAL A 98 -7.44 6.56 -4.82
CA VAL A 98 -7.87 6.79 -6.21
C VAL A 98 -9.39 6.89 -6.34
N PHE A 99 -10.15 6.47 -5.34
CA PHE A 99 -11.60 6.56 -5.32
C PHE A 99 -12.11 7.83 -4.62
N GLU A 100 -13.41 8.12 -4.78
CA GLU A 100 -14.07 9.23 -4.10
C GLU A 100 -14.09 9.07 -2.59
N GLY A 101 -14.08 7.82 -2.10
CA GLY A 101 -14.04 7.48 -0.69
C GLY A 101 -15.39 7.64 0.02
N LEU A 102 -16.52 7.64 -0.70
CA LEU A 102 -17.87 7.73 -0.16
C LEU A 102 -18.63 6.39 -0.28
N GLY A 103 -19.81 6.35 0.34
CA GLY A 103 -20.67 5.16 0.33
C GLY A 103 -20.23 4.08 1.32
N GLU A 104 -20.84 2.88 1.22
CA GLU A 104 -20.61 1.79 2.17
C GLU A 104 -20.20 0.47 1.48
N ALA A 105 -20.45 0.36 0.18
CA ALA A 105 -20.08 -0.82 -0.58
C ALA A 105 -18.57 -0.91 -0.77
N PRO A 106 -17.96 -2.11 -0.72
CA PRO A 106 -16.55 -2.28 -1.07
C PRO A 106 -16.29 -1.89 -2.54
N TRP A 107 -15.27 -1.07 -2.77
CA TRP A 107 -14.82 -0.67 -4.11
C TRP A 107 -14.37 -1.89 -4.91
N LYS A 108 -14.78 -1.98 -6.16
CA LYS A 108 -14.32 -2.99 -7.12
C LYS A 108 -13.18 -2.43 -7.97
N PRO A 109 -12.27 -3.26 -8.50
CA PRO A 109 -11.17 -2.79 -9.36
C PRO A 109 -11.61 -1.95 -10.57
N GLY A 110 -12.80 -2.25 -11.14
CA GLY A 110 -13.37 -1.55 -12.28
C GLY A 110 -14.28 -0.36 -11.95
N ASP A 111 -14.44 0.01 -10.68
CA ASP A 111 -15.25 1.17 -10.31
C ASP A 111 -14.56 2.48 -10.74
N THR A 112 -15.37 3.49 -11.01
CA THR A 112 -14.89 4.80 -11.43
C THR A 112 -14.00 5.43 -10.37
N THR A 113 -12.80 5.85 -10.78
CA THR A 113 -11.86 6.58 -9.95
C THR A 113 -12.21 8.07 -9.89
N ALA A 114 -12.09 8.67 -8.69
CA ALA A 114 -12.38 10.10 -8.46
C ALA A 114 -11.58 10.61 -7.26
N PRO A 115 -10.24 10.71 -7.34
CA PRO A 115 -9.37 11.03 -6.20
C PRO A 115 -9.64 12.42 -5.66
N GLN A 116 -9.79 12.56 -4.35
CA GLN A 116 -10.19 13.79 -3.68
C GLN A 116 -9.00 14.68 -3.26
N ASN A 117 -7.77 14.19 -3.37
CA ASN A 117 -6.55 14.89 -2.93
C ASN A 117 -5.38 14.68 -3.89
N ALA A 118 -4.30 15.46 -3.72
CA ALA A 118 -3.13 15.43 -4.58
C ALA A 118 -2.42 14.06 -4.56
N TYR A 119 -2.35 13.41 -3.40
CA TYR A 119 -1.79 12.06 -3.30
C TYR A 119 -2.57 11.06 -4.17
N GLY A 120 -3.88 11.00 -4.02
CA GLY A 120 -4.73 10.12 -4.83
C GLY A 120 -4.61 10.41 -6.33
N ARG A 121 -4.61 11.71 -6.73
CA ARG A 121 -4.41 12.13 -8.13
C ARG A 121 -3.04 11.69 -8.66
N SER A 122 -1.98 11.85 -7.90
CA SER A 122 -0.63 11.44 -8.32
C SER A 122 -0.51 9.91 -8.48
N LYS A 123 -1.15 9.14 -7.60
CA LYS A 123 -1.19 7.67 -7.70
C LYS A 123 -2.00 7.21 -8.91
N LEU A 124 -3.15 7.86 -9.17
CA LEU A 124 -3.97 7.55 -10.34
C LEU A 124 -3.22 7.82 -11.64
N ALA A 125 -2.47 8.92 -11.73
CA ALA A 125 -1.65 9.22 -12.91
C ALA A 125 -0.64 8.09 -13.20
N GLY A 126 -0.05 7.49 -12.15
CA GLY A 126 0.81 6.32 -12.30
C GLY A 126 0.07 5.07 -12.79
N GLU A 127 -1.15 4.81 -12.29
CA GLU A 127 -1.99 3.72 -12.78
C GLU A 127 -2.31 3.89 -14.28
N GLU A 128 -2.71 5.09 -14.69
CA GLU A 128 -3.01 5.42 -16.09
C GLU A 128 -1.78 5.24 -17.00
N GLY A 129 -0.60 5.69 -16.53
CA GLY A 129 0.65 5.49 -17.25
C GLY A 129 1.03 4.01 -17.40
N ILE A 130 0.81 3.19 -16.38
CA ILE A 130 1.03 1.74 -16.43
C ILE A 130 0.06 1.09 -17.42
N LEU A 131 -1.22 1.42 -17.35
CA LEU A 131 -2.25 0.89 -18.26
C LEU A 131 -1.95 1.24 -19.72
N GLY A 132 -1.44 2.44 -20.00
CA GLY A 132 -1.06 2.90 -21.35
C GLY A 132 0.28 2.36 -21.85
N SER A 133 1.11 1.72 -21.02
CA SER A 133 2.48 1.30 -21.38
C SER A 133 2.59 0.06 -22.23
N GLY A 134 1.57 -0.79 -22.26
CA GLY A 134 1.61 -2.12 -22.89
C GLY A 134 2.38 -3.18 -22.08
N ALA A 135 2.83 -2.87 -20.86
CA ALA A 135 3.51 -3.84 -20.00
C ALA A 135 2.55 -4.92 -19.48
N THR A 136 3.07 -6.14 -19.32
CA THR A 136 2.44 -7.13 -18.44
C THR A 136 2.49 -6.60 -17.02
N HIS A 137 1.33 -6.39 -16.37
CA HIS A 137 1.29 -5.69 -15.07
C HIS A 137 0.21 -6.18 -14.13
N ALA A 138 0.42 -5.95 -12.84
CA ALA A 138 -0.65 -5.90 -11.84
C ALA A 138 -0.55 -4.58 -11.06
N ILE A 139 -1.59 -3.76 -11.12
CA ILE A 139 -1.78 -2.64 -10.22
C ILE A 139 -2.51 -3.18 -9.00
N LEU A 140 -1.84 -3.20 -7.85
CA LEU A 140 -2.38 -3.73 -6.60
C LEU A 140 -2.75 -2.58 -5.68
N ARG A 141 -4.03 -2.18 -5.69
CA ARG A 141 -4.55 -1.17 -4.76
C ARG A 141 -4.69 -1.78 -3.37
N THR A 142 -4.17 -1.09 -2.38
CA THR A 142 -4.23 -1.49 -0.96
C THR A 142 -4.60 -0.30 -0.07
N SER A 143 -4.89 -0.56 1.20
CA SER A 143 -5.22 0.47 2.19
C SER A 143 -4.64 0.12 3.55
N TRP A 144 -4.48 1.12 4.43
CA TRP A 144 -4.19 0.97 5.85
C TRP A 144 -3.02 0.02 6.15
N VAL A 145 -1.91 0.20 5.47
CA VAL A 145 -0.73 -0.67 5.58
C VAL A 145 -0.11 -0.55 6.98
N VAL A 146 0.09 -1.69 7.62
CA VAL A 146 0.68 -1.80 8.97
C VAL A 146 1.80 -2.83 9.02
N SER A 147 2.79 -2.62 9.88
CA SER A 147 3.90 -3.54 10.12
C SER A 147 4.67 -3.15 11.40
N ALA A 148 5.65 -3.95 11.78
CA ALA A 148 6.63 -3.60 12.80
C ALA A 148 7.60 -2.49 12.33
N HIS A 149 7.67 -2.23 11.00
CA HIS A 149 8.62 -1.31 10.38
C HIS A 149 8.02 0.08 10.12
N GLY A 150 8.90 1.10 10.04
CA GLY A 150 8.52 2.46 9.69
C GLY A 150 7.51 3.10 10.65
N ALA A 151 6.84 4.14 10.19
CA ALA A 151 5.75 4.81 10.91
C ALA A 151 4.40 4.31 10.38
N ASN A 152 3.49 3.91 11.28
CA ASN A 152 2.14 3.48 10.95
C ASN A 152 1.20 3.63 12.16
N PHE A 153 -0.07 3.31 11.95
CA PHE A 153 -1.10 3.50 12.97
C PHE A 153 -0.85 2.63 14.22
N VAL A 154 -0.45 1.36 14.09
CA VAL A 154 -0.17 0.46 15.22
C VAL A 154 0.90 1.07 16.13
N LYS A 155 2.04 1.46 15.55
CA LYS A 155 3.15 2.08 16.31
C LYS A 155 2.77 3.42 16.91
N THR A 156 1.91 4.18 16.24
CA THR A 156 1.39 5.43 16.76
C THR A 156 0.50 5.19 17.99
N MET A 157 -0.39 4.19 17.96
CA MET A 157 -1.24 3.85 19.10
C MET A 157 -0.41 3.38 20.30
N LEU A 158 0.55 2.48 20.08
CA LEU A 158 1.46 2.01 21.12
C LEU A 158 2.23 3.18 21.77
N ARG A 159 2.83 4.07 20.97
CA ARG A 159 3.54 5.25 21.50
C ARG A 159 2.64 6.20 22.29
N LEU A 160 1.39 6.41 21.86
CA LEU A 160 0.44 7.27 22.56
C LEU A 160 -0.03 6.66 23.89
N SER A 161 -0.13 5.32 23.97
CA SER A 161 -0.52 4.62 25.20
C SER A 161 0.50 4.75 26.34
N GLU A 162 1.75 5.09 26.02
CA GLU A 162 2.78 5.32 27.06
C GLU A 162 2.48 6.55 27.95
N THR A 163 1.67 7.48 27.45
CA THR A 163 1.43 8.78 28.13
C THR A 163 -0.05 9.14 28.24
N ARG A 164 -0.96 8.32 27.69
CA ARG A 164 -2.40 8.64 27.65
C ARG A 164 -3.23 7.40 27.93
N ASP A 165 -4.14 7.53 28.90
CA ASP A 165 -5.10 6.49 29.27
C ASP A 165 -6.40 6.59 28.45
N THR A 166 -6.56 7.67 27.66
CA THR A 166 -7.75 7.93 26.84
C THR A 166 -7.34 8.55 25.50
N LEU A 167 -7.89 8.05 24.42
CA LEU A 167 -7.64 8.53 23.05
C LEU A 167 -8.94 8.69 22.27
N SER A 168 -9.13 9.87 21.64
CA SER A 168 -10.24 10.11 20.72
C SER A 168 -9.81 9.66 19.32
N ILE A 169 -10.52 8.68 18.75
CA ILE A 169 -10.16 8.06 17.47
C ILE A 169 -11.37 8.05 16.53
N VAL A 170 -11.14 8.36 15.26
CA VAL A 170 -12.16 8.43 14.21
C VAL A 170 -12.86 7.06 14.03
N ALA A 171 -14.19 7.07 14.02
CA ALA A 171 -15.03 5.87 13.93
C ALA A 171 -15.88 5.76 12.66
N ASP A 172 -15.94 6.82 11.84
CA ASP A 172 -16.72 6.89 10.61
C ASP A 172 -15.88 6.70 9.34
N GLN A 173 -14.58 6.43 9.46
CA GLN A 173 -13.72 5.97 8.37
C GLN A 173 -13.56 4.46 8.50
N ILE A 174 -13.96 3.72 7.45
CA ILE A 174 -14.01 2.25 7.48
C ILE A 174 -13.11 1.68 6.38
N GLY A 175 -12.23 0.75 6.75
CA GLY A 175 -11.30 0.09 5.85
C GLY A 175 -10.84 -1.26 6.38
N GLY A 176 -9.86 -1.86 5.70
CA GLY A 176 -9.22 -3.10 6.12
C GLY A 176 -7.75 -2.86 6.43
N PRO A 177 -7.32 -2.90 7.70
CA PRO A 177 -5.90 -2.88 8.01
C PRO A 177 -5.18 -4.00 7.27
N THR A 178 -4.05 -3.69 6.61
CA THR A 178 -3.39 -4.65 5.73
C THR A 178 -1.95 -4.85 6.17
N PRO A 179 -1.58 -6.03 6.67
CA PRO A 179 -0.20 -6.30 7.07
C PRO A 179 0.74 -6.24 5.87
N ALA A 180 1.83 -5.50 5.99
CA ALA A 180 2.81 -5.32 4.92
C ALA A 180 3.44 -6.64 4.46
N ARG A 181 3.58 -7.61 5.37
CA ARG A 181 4.06 -8.96 5.08
C ARG A 181 3.15 -9.70 4.10
N ASP A 182 1.82 -9.57 4.28
CA ASP A 182 0.85 -10.20 3.39
C ASP A 182 0.85 -9.53 2.01
N ILE A 183 0.98 -8.18 1.96
CA ILE A 183 1.14 -7.45 0.69
C ILE A 183 2.41 -7.90 -0.03
N ALA A 184 3.53 -8.03 0.68
CA ALA A 184 4.79 -8.49 0.11
C ALA A 184 4.66 -9.90 -0.47
N SER A 185 4.05 -10.83 0.27
CA SER A 185 3.78 -12.19 -0.17
C SER A 185 2.87 -12.21 -1.41
N ALA A 186 1.82 -11.40 -1.42
CA ALA A 186 0.91 -11.24 -2.55
C ALA A 186 1.65 -10.71 -3.80
N CYS A 187 2.49 -9.67 -3.65
CA CYS A 187 3.27 -9.11 -4.75
C CYS A 187 4.21 -10.15 -5.38
N LEU A 188 4.90 -10.96 -4.56
CA LEU A 188 5.80 -12.02 -5.05
C LEU A 188 5.02 -13.11 -5.81
N MET A 189 3.87 -13.53 -5.30
CA MET A 189 3.01 -14.51 -5.94
C MET A 189 2.43 -13.97 -7.25
N ILE A 190 1.93 -12.74 -7.26
CA ILE A 190 1.42 -12.07 -8.47
C ILE A 190 2.52 -11.95 -9.52
N ALA A 191 3.73 -11.51 -9.14
CA ALA A 191 4.86 -11.41 -10.05
C ALA A 191 5.20 -12.77 -10.71
N LYS A 192 5.15 -13.86 -9.95
CA LYS A 192 5.34 -15.21 -10.46
C LYS A 192 4.25 -15.61 -11.47
N HIS A 193 2.99 -15.40 -11.10
CA HIS A 193 1.87 -15.72 -11.99
C HIS A 193 1.88 -14.92 -13.30
N LEU A 194 2.28 -13.64 -13.25
CA LEU A 194 2.39 -12.80 -14.45
C LEU A 194 3.55 -13.25 -15.38
N GLN A 195 4.62 -13.85 -14.84
CA GLN A 195 5.68 -14.47 -15.64
C GLN A 195 5.17 -15.73 -16.37
N GLU A 196 4.30 -16.51 -15.73
CA GLU A 196 3.73 -17.74 -16.26
C GLU A 196 2.58 -17.45 -17.22
N ASP A 197 1.77 -16.44 -16.94
CA ASP A 197 0.56 -16.10 -17.71
C ASP A 197 0.34 -14.57 -17.77
N PRO A 198 0.87 -13.89 -18.80
CA PRO A 198 0.69 -12.46 -19.02
C PRO A 198 -0.77 -12.01 -19.19
N SER A 199 -1.69 -12.92 -19.54
CA SER A 199 -3.11 -12.60 -19.69
C SER A 199 -3.79 -12.19 -18.38
N LYS A 200 -3.15 -12.46 -17.22
CA LYS A 200 -3.56 -12.01 -15.90
C LYS A 200 -3.24 -10.54 -15.61
N SER A 201 -2.77 -9.78 -16.61
CA SER A 201 -2.55 -8.33 -16.47
C SER A 201 -3.85 -7.61 -16.09
N GLY A 202 -3.75 -6.65 -15.15
CA GLY A 202 -4.92 -5.87 -14.75
C GLY A 202 -4.77 -5.13 -13.42
N THR A 203 -5.89 -4.53 -12.98
CA THR A 203 -6.01 -3.85 -11.69
C THR A 203 -6.68 -4.78 -10.69
N TYR A 204 -6.13 -4.84 -9.49
CA TYR A 204 -6.51 -5.74 -8.42
C TYR A 204 -6.59 -5.01 -7.09
N HIS A 205 -7.39 -5.53 -6.16
CA HIS A 205 -7.48 -5.03 -4.80
C HIS A 205 -6.95 -6.04 -3.80
N TYR A 206 -6.24 -5.56 -2.78
CA TYR A 206 -5.75 -6.39 -1.70
C TYR A 206 -5.73 -5.61 -0.38
N SER A 207 -6.65 -5.95 0.50
CA SER A 207 -6.75 -5.35 1.84
C SER A 207 -7.12 -6.41 2.87
N GLY A 208 -6.82 -6.13 4.14
CA GLY A 208 -7.19 -7.02 5.23
C GLY A 208 -8.70 -7.10 5.45
N ALA A 209 -9.15 -8.15 6.08
CA ALA A 209 -10.54 -8.41 6.49
C ALA A 209 -10.58 -8.81 7.97
N PRO A 210 -11.76 -8.61 8.62
CA PRO A 210 -12.93 -7.85 8.17
C PRO A 210 -12.65 -6.34 8.11
N SER A 211 -13.54 -5.59 7.45
CA SER A 211 -13.50 -4.12 7.50
C SER A 211 -13.81 -3.63 8.90
N VAL A 212 -13.16 -2.56 9.32
CA VAL A 212 -13.18 -2.03 10.68
C VAL A 212 -13.02 -0.50 10.65
N SER A 213 -13.48 0.21 11.71
CA SER A 213 -13.15 1.63 11.90
C SER A 213 -11.74 1.81 12.49
N TRP A 214 -11.17 3.02 12.39
CA TRP A 214 -9.92 3.31 13.10
C TRP A 214 -10.07 3.19 14.61
N ALA A 215 -11.24 3.55 15.17
CA ALA A 215 -11.53 3.41 16.60
C ALA A 215 -11.56 1.95 17.05
N ASP A 216 -12.25 1.07 16.29
CA ASP A 216 -12.28 -0.35 16.60
C ASP A 216 -10.91 -0.99 16.40
N PHE A 217 -10.17 -0.58 15.37
CA PHE A 217 -8.80 -1.06 15.16
C PHE A 217 -7.87 -0.65 16.29
N ALA A 218 -7.97 0.60 16.80
CA ALA A 218 -7.21 1.04 17.98
C ALA A 218 -7.55 0.21 19.21
N SER A 219 -8.85 -0.06 19.43
CA SER A 219 -9.31 -0.89 20.55
C SER A 219 -8.72 -2.31 20.50
N GLU A 220 -8.68 -2.91 19.31
CA GLU A 220 -8.07 -4.23 19.12
C GLU A 220 -6.55 -4.21 19.33
N ILE A 221 -5.85 -3.14 18.88
CA ILE A 221 -4.41 -2.98 19.15
C ILE A 221 -4.16 -3.00 20.66
N PHE A 222 -4.91 -2.21 21.44
CA PHE A 222 -4.75 -2.15 22.89
C PHE A 222 -5.12 -3.47 23.56
N ALA A 223 -6.18 -4.12 23.12
CA ALA A 223 -6.59 -5.43 23.65
C ALA A 223 -5.51 -6.50 23.44
N GLN A 224 -4.99 -6.64 22.22
CA GLN A 224 -3.93 -7.62 21.94
C GLN A 224 -2.60 -7.27 22.64
N ALA A 225 -2.31 -5.99 22.82
CA ALA A 225 -1.12 -5.51 23.53
C ALA A 225 -1.29 -5.55 25.07
N SER A 226 -2.45 -5.96 25.60
CA SER A 226 -2.78 -5.94 27.03
C SER A 226 -2.63 -4.56 27.68
N LEU A 227 -2.98 -3.49 26.94
CA LEU A 227 -2.91 -2.10 27.36
C LEU A 227 -4.29 -1.57 27.77
N SER A 228 -4.38 -0.90 28.93
CA SER A 228 -5.63 -0.34 29.44
C SER A 228 -5.82 1.11 28.96
N VAL A 229 -6.13 1.28 27.65
CA VAL A 229 -6.43 2.58 27.06
C VAL A 229 -7.90 2.64 26.63
N THR A 230 -8.60 3.69 27.06
CA THR A 230 -9.99 3.93 26.65
C THR A 230 -10.04 4.64 25.30
N VAL A 231 -10.69 4.03 24.31
CA VAL A 231 -10.93 4.64 23.01
C VAL A 231 -12.28 5.35 23.03
N ILE A 232 -12.28 6.65 22.75
CA ILE A 232 -13.50 7.46 22.57
C ILE A 232 -13.71 7.61 21.06
N PRO A 233 -14.78 7.00 20.48
CA PRO A 233 -15.08 7.14 19.06
C PRO A 233 -15.54 8.58 18.78
N ILE A 234 -14.97 9.19 17.74
CA ILE A 234 -15.33 10.50 17.23
C ILE A 234 -15.59 10.44 15.73
N THR A 235 -16.22 11.45 15.17
CA THR A 235 -16.41 11.60 13.73
C THR A 235 -15.20 12.25 13.05
N THR A 236 -15.07 12.08 11.73
CA THR A 236 -14.07 12.79 10.93
C THR A 236 -14.17 14.30 11.06
N GLY A 237 -15.39 14.84 11.22
CA GLY A 237 -15.61 16.27 11.42
C GLY A 237 -15.04 16.81 12.74
N GLU A 238 -14.92 15.98 13.76
CA GLU A 238 -14.32 16.32 15.05
C GLU A 238 -12.78 16.20 15.07
N TYR A 239 -12.21 15.60 14.00
CA TYR A 239 -10.76 15.46 13.81
C TYR A 239 -10.32 16.07 12.48
N PRO A 240 -10.30 17.41 12.35
CA PRO A 240 -9.95 18.06 11.10
C PRO A 240 -8.50 17.75 10.69
N THR A 241 -8.32 17.36 9.44
CA THR A 241 -7.01 17.14 8.82
C THR A 241 -6.83 18.08 7.63
N PRO A 242 -5.59 18.49 7.27
CA PRO A 242 -5.35 19.36 6.12
C PRO A 242 -5.93 18.79 4.82
N THR A 243 -5.90 17.47 4.66
CA THR A 243 -6.35 16.76 3.47
C THR A 243 -7.56 15.89 3.79
N LYS A 244 -8.56 15.88 2.89
CA LYS A 244 -9.74 15.04 3.01
C LYS A 244 -9.35 13.56 2.99
N ARG A 245 -9.84 12.79 3.98
CA ARG A 245 -9.64 11.35 4.10
C ARG A 245 -10.88 10.59 3.60
N PRO A 246 -10.71 9.41 2.97
CA PRO A 246 -11.84 8.56 2.58
C PRO A 246 -12.63 8.10 3.81
N LEU A 247 -13.95 8.20 3.77
CA LEU A 247 -14.84 7.56 4.75
C LEU A 247 -14.99 6.06 4.46
N ASN A 248 -14.83 5.67 3.19
CA ASN A 248 -14.92 4.31 2.72
C ASN A 248 -13.65 3.86 1.99
N SER A 249 -12.84 3.06 2.67
CA SER A 249 -11.63 2.39 2.16
C SER A 249 -11.82 0.87 2.02
N ARG A 250 -13.09 0.39 2.04
CA ARG A 250 -13.38 -1.04 1.84
C ARG A 250 -13.07 -1.44 0.40
N MET A 251 -12.43 -2.57 0.22
CA MET A 251 -12.05 -3.08 -1.11
C MET A 251 -12.54 -4.50 -1.35
N ASP A 252 -13.09 -4.75 -2.53
CA ASP A 252 -13.45 -6.08 -2.99
C ASP A 252 -12.19 -6.78 -3.55
N CYS A 253 -11.70 -7.77 -2.81
CA CYS A 253 -10.50 -8.53 -3.14
C CYS A 253 -10.77 -9.85 -3.88
N ARG A 254 -12.03 -10.16 -4.23
CA ARG A 254 -12.42 -11.46 -4.80
C ARG A 254 -11.69 -11.78 -6.10
N THR A 255 -11.47 -10.80 -6.96
CA THR A 255 -10.73 -11.00 -8.22
C THR A 255 -9.27 -11.37 -7.96
N THR A 256 -8.61 -10.78 -6.98
CA THR A 256 -7.24 -11.14 -6.57
C THR A 256 -7.16 -12.58 -6.09
N VAL A 257 -8.13 -12.98 -5.25
CA VAL A 257 -8.22 -14.35 -4.74
C VAL A 257 -8.43 -15.35 -5.86
N SER A 258 -9.38 -15.09 -6.77
CA SER A 258 -9.72 -16.03 -7.85
C SER A 258 -8.63 -16.12 -8.93
N THR A 259 -7.92 -15.02 -9.22
CA THR A 259 -6.90 -14.98 -10.27
C THR A 259 -5.55 -15.54 -9.83
N PHE A 260 -5.15 -15.25 -8.59
CA PHE A 260 -3.81 -15.57 -8.10
C PHE A 260 -3.79 -16.59 -6.96
N GLY A 261 -4.94 -17.00 -6.42
CA GLY A 261 -5.01 -17.87 -5.25
C GLY A 261 -4.52 -17.23 -3.95
N VAL A 262 -4.31 -15.91 -3.94
CA VAL A 262 -3.84 -15.14 -2.78
C VAL A 262 -5.00 -14.91 -1.83
N LYS A 263 -4.95 -15.47 -0.63
CA LYS A 263 -6.01 -15.29 0.37
C LYS A 263 -6.01 -13.86 0.90
N GLN A 264 -7.20 -13.29 1.10
CA GLN A 264 -7.36 -12.05 1.83
C GLN A 264 -6.93 -12.24 3.28
N PRO A 265 -6.04 -11.41 3.86
CA PRO A 265 -5.52 -11.64 5.20
C PRO A 265 -6.54 -11.26 6.28
N ASP A 266 -6.62 -12.06 7.36
CA ASP A 266 -7.21 -11.60 8.61
C ASP A 266 -6.19 -10.71 9.32
N TRP A 267 -6.46 -9.41 9.34
CA TRP A 267 -5.54 -8.43 9.92
C TRP A 267 -5.31 -8.63 11.43
N ARG A 268 -6.21 -9.32 12.15
CA ARG A 268 -6.03 -9.60 13.58
C ARG A 268 -4.86 -10.56 13.81
N ILE A 269 -4.70 -11.53 12.92
CA ILE A 269 -3.55 -12.45 12.94
C ILE A 269 -2.28 -11.67 12.64
N GLY A 270 -2.29 -10.85 11.58
CA GLY A 270 -1.14 -10.01 11.23
C GLY A 270 -0.78 -8.99 12.31
N LEU A 271 -1.78 -8.41 13.01
CA LEU A 271 -1.55 -7.54 14.15
C LEU A 271 -0.81 -8.27 15.29
N ASN A 272 -1.24 -9.49 15.61
CA ASN A 272 -0.56 -10.31 16.63
C ASN A 272 0.92 -10.57 16.26
N GLU A 273 1.19 -10.89 15.00
CA GLU A 273 2.57 -11.08 14.51
C GLU A 273 3.38 -9.77 14.61
N ILE A 274 2.78 -8.63 14.26
CA ILE A 274 3.42 -7.30 14.38
C ILE A 274 3.76 -6.99 15.84
N LEU A 275 2.82 -7.22 16.77
CA LEU A 275 3.04 -6.96 18.19
C LEU A 275 4.14 -7.87 18.79
N LYS A 276 4.22 -9.13 18.35
CA LYS A 276 5.33 -10.04 18.72
C LYS A 276 6.67 -9.53 18.17
N GLU A 277 6.72 -9.11 16.93
CA GLU A 277 7.95 -8.59 16.32
C GLU A 277 8.41 -7.26 16.98
N LEU A 278 7.46 -6.49 17.53
CA LEU A 278 7.74 -5.28 18.33
C LEU A 278 8.08 -5.60 19.80
N GLU A 279 8.09 -6.89 20.20
CA GLU A 279 8.33 -7.35 21.58
C GLU A 279 7.30 -6.79 22.59
N VAL A 280 6.10 -6.43 22.12
CA VAL A 280 4.99 -5.93 22.98
C VAL A 280 4.26 -7.12 23.63
N THR A 281 4.19 -8.24 22.93
CA THR A 281 3.58 -9.50 23.41
C THR A 281 4.56 -10.66 23.24
N THR A 282 4.42 -11.68 24.08
CA THR A 282 5.24 -12.91 24.03
C THR A 282 4.71 -13.92 23.00
#